data_669d3af1caac2a9a0666a0ec34d58895
#
_entry.id   669d3af1caac2a9a0666a0ec34d58895
#
_cell.length_a   1.000
_cell.length_b   1.000
_cell.length_c   1.000
_cell.angle_alpha   90.00
_cell.angle_beta   90.00
_cell.angle_gamma   90.00
#
_symmetry.space_group_name_H-M   'P 1'
#
loop_
_entity.id
_entity.type
_entity.pdbx_description
1 polymer ?
#
loop_
_entity_poly.entity_id
_entity_poly.type
_entity_poly.pdbx_seq_one_letter_code
_entity_poly.pdbx_strand_id
1 'polypeptide(L)'
;MSFKHSVRDSWLAASYAVGVSELYKKLWGRKRGIISYHNVLPLSKLPHFDTYNVDQTVEVFEKQIQFLQKHFRILPIQELGNPKAEGFFITVDDGMANNYSLLAPILDKYDISALFAVCPALVNGQYPHIWRDHLFLLLRQYQHQPIWLPFNHYREPLQVGINGETLNKLTRKLKKNVYEQQVADIYGLLKEICQKNEWSYELSDDEPLRYQFMNWSQIQDLHRRGHSIASHTMTHRVLKFLPDHEKQYELIESKKHLENQLGTSVDTIVYPYGSLAEIDESTIAIAQEAGYQLGLMNIQTHSLSHPMLALPRFAFPPIDTPAHLHAIASGYKFLFR
;
A
#
# COMPACT_ATOMS: atom_id res chain seq x y z
N MET A 1 2.29 -2.22 -25.84
CA MET A 1 2.94 -1.01 -25.25
C MET A 1 2.84 0.15 -26.23
N SER A 2 2.43 1.35 -25.78
CA SER A 2 2.29 2.51 -26.66
C SER A 2 3.67 3.03 -27.07
N PHE A 3 3.81 3.52 -28.31
CA PHE A 3 5.04 4.13 -28.87
C PHE A 3 5.66 5.20 -27.93
N LYS A 4 4.82 5.98 -27.24
CA LYS A 4 5.25 6.99 -26.26
C LYS A 4 5.99 6.37 -25.06
N HIS A 5 5.62 5.18 -24.62
CA HIS A 5 6.32 4.47 -23.50
C HIS A 5 7.71 4.01 -23.94
N SER A 6 7.84 3.45 -25.14
CA SER A 6 9.12 2.98 -25.69
C SER A 6 10.13 4.13 -25.84
N VAL A 7 9.72 5.29 -26.35
CA VAL A 7 10.60 6.48 -26.52
C VAL A 7 11.06 7.01 -25.17
N ARG A 8 10.16 7.12 -24.19
CA ARG A 8 10.50 7.56 -22.83
C ARG A 8 11.49 6.62 -22.17
N ASP A 9 11.28 5.31 -22.26
CA ASP A 9 12.13 4.31 -21.63
C ASP A 9 13.53 4.28 -22.24
N SER A 10 13.63 4.43 -23.57
CA SER A 10 14.90 4.57 -24.28
C SER A 10 15.65 5.83 -23.85
N TRP A 11 14.95 6.94 -23.69
CA TRP A 11 15.55 8.20 -23.25
C TRP A 11 16.03 8.14 -21.79
N LEU A 12 15.26 7.51 -20.88
CA LEU A 12 15.70 7.29 -19.48
C LEU A 12 16.95 6.42 -19.44
N ALA A 13 17.01 5.35 -20.22
CA ALA A 13 18.18 4.49 -20.31
C ALA A 13 19.41 5.25 -20.83
N ALA A 14 19.26 6.02 -21.90
CA ALA A 14 20.34 6.83 -22.47
C ALA A 14 20.84 7.90 -21.48
N SER A 15 19.93 8.65 -20.87
CA SER A 15 20.29 9.71 -19.90
C SER A 15 20.97 9.15 -18.64
N TYR A 16 20.61 7.96 -18.21
CA TYR A 16 21.27 7.25 -17.12
C TYR A 16 22.68 6.82 -17.53
N ALA A 17 22.82 6.21 -18.71
CA ALA A 17 24.10 5.71 -19.20
C ALA A 17 25.16 6.81 -19.40
N VAL A 18 24.74 8.01 -19.84
CA VAL A 18 25.65 9.17 -20.03
C VAL A 18 25.76 10.09 -18.80
N GLY A 19 25.17 9.70 -17.66
CA GLY A 19 25.31 10.41 -16.37
C GLY A 19 24.43 11.66 -16.21
N VAL A 20 23.54 11.98 -17.16
CA VAL A 20 22.64 13.16 -17.08
C VAL A 20 21.70 13.05 -15.90
N SER A 21 21.13 11.88 -15.66
CA SER A 21 20.23 11.65 -14.52
C SER A 21 20.97 11.76 -13.16
N GLU A 22 22.23 11.38 -13.09
CA GLU A 22 23.07 11.53 -11.89
C GLU A 22 23.40 13.01 -11.64
N LEU A 23 23.71 13.78 -12.71
CA LEU A 23 23.90 15.22 -12.60
C LEU A 23 22.63 15.92 -12.11
N TYR A 24 21.47 15.54 -12.63
CA TYR A 24 20.19 16.04 -12.13
C TYR A 24 20.00 15.74 -10.63
N LYS A 25 20.27 14.50 -10.21
CA LYS A 25 20.18 14.10 -8.79
C LYS A 25 21.01 15.01 -7.90
N LYS A 26 22.24 15.30 -8.31
CA LYS A 26 23.15 16.17 -7.54
C LYS A 26 22.66 17.61 -7.43
N LEU A 27 22.12 18.19 -8.50
CA LEU A 27 21.78 19.61 -8.57
C LEU A 27 20.34 19.90 -8.09
N TRP A 28 19.38 19.07 -8.47
CA TRP A 28 17.96 19.32 -8.28
C TRP A 28 17.19 18.11 -7.76
N GLY A 29 17.85 16.98 -7.59
CA GLY A 29 17.22 15.74 -7.20
C GLY A 29 16.63 15.77 -5.79
N ARG A 30 15.71 14.84 -5.58
CA ARG A 30 15.07 14.65 -4.27
C ARG A 30 16.12 14.33 -3.21
N LYS A 31 16.14 15.12 -2.14
CA LYS A 31 17.03 14.94 -1.00
C LYS A 31 16.49 13.99 0.05
N ARG A 32 15.16 13.87 0.11
CA ARG A 32 14.45 13.02 1.06
C ARG A 32 13.31 12.30 0.34
N GLY A 33 13.12 11.01 0.62
CA GLY A 33 12.04 10.21 0.07
C GLY A 33 11.55 9.17 1.03
N ILE A 34 10.25 8.86 0.97
CA ILE A 34 9.64 7.76 1.70
C ILE A 34 9.08 6.81 0.64
N ILE A 35 9.58 5.58 0.65
CA ILE A 35 9.21 4.56 -0.35
C ILE A 35 8.26 3.58 0.30
N SER A 36 7.13 3.29 -0.37
CA SER A 36 6.15 2.32 0.09
C SER A 36 6.24 1.01 -0.68
N TYR A 37 6.15 -0.09 0.05
CA TYR A 37 6.01 -1.45 -0.43
C TYR A 37 4.76 -2.09 0.18
N HIS A 38 4.32 -3.21 -0.39
CA HIS A 38 3.19 -4.01 0.09
C HIS A 38 3.60 -5.49 0.10
N ASN A 39 3.13 -6.28 -0.87
CA ASN A 39 3.45 -7.68 -0.95
C ASN A 39 4.79 -7.96 -1.64
N VAL A 40 5.55 -8.90 -1.10
CA VAL A 40 6.73 -9.49 -1.73
C VAL A 40 6.55 -11.00 -1.76
N LEU A 41 6.51 -11.60 -2.96
CA LEU A 41 6.13 -12.99 -3.17
C LEU A 41 7.14 -13.72 -4.06
N PRO A 42 7.28 -15.04 -3.96
CA PRO A 42 7.97 -15.81 -4.99
C PRO A 42 7.28 -15.65 -6.35
N LEU A 43 8.02 -15.61 -7.45
CA LEU A 43 7.46 -15.44 -8.80
C LEU A 43 6.33 -16.43 -9.10
N SER A 44 6.46 -17.69 -8.62
CA SER A 44 5.43 -18.73 -8.78
C SER A 44 4.14 -18.50 -8.01
N LYS A 45 4.14 -17.53 -7.09
CA LYS A 45 2.99 -17.15 -6.25
C LYS A 45 2.44 -15.77 -6.58
N LEU A 46 3.02 -15.06 -7.54
CA LEU A 46 2.40 -13.84 -8.05
C LEU A 46 1.07 -14.21 -8.73
N PRO A 47 0.00 -13.50 -8.39
CA PRO A 47 -1.26 -13.70 -9.08
C PRO A 47 -1.09 -13.36 -10.56
N HIS A 48 -1.69 -14.15 -11.43
CA HIS A 48 -1.69 -13.89 -12.89
C HIS A 48 -2.31 -12.50 -13.21
N PHE A 49 -3.06 -11.95 -12.27
CA PHE A 49 -3.77 -10.68 -12.40
C PHE A 49 -3.61 -9.88 -11.11
N ASP A 50 -2.59 -9.02 -11.09
CA ASP A 50 -2.47 -8.01 -10.04
C ASP A 50 -3.33 -6.80 -10.43
N THR A 51 -4.41 -6.59 -9.68
CA THR A 51 -5.31 -5.46 -9.87
C THR A 51 -4.70 -4.12 -9.49
N TYR A 52 -3.59 -4.12 -8.75
CA TYR A 52 -3.08 -2.92 -8.08
C TYR A 52 -1.61 -2.61 -8.35
N ASN A 53 -0.86 -3.50 -9.01
CA ASN A 53 0.60 -3.41 -9.21
C ASN A 53 1.38 -3.19 -7.90
N VAL A 54 0.90 -3.76 -6.80
CA VAL A 54 1.52 -3.64 -5.48
C VAL A 54 2.36 -4.86 -5.12
N ASP A 55 2.17 -5.96 -5.83
CA ASP A 55 2.92 -7.20 -5.61
C ASP A 55 4.23 -7.16 -6.39
N GLN A 56 5.31 -7.58 -5.73
CA GLN A 56 6.64 -7.67 -6.33
C GLN A 56 7.22 -9.07 -6.10
N THR A 57 8.17 -9.47 -6.93
CA THR A 57 8.93 -10.68 -6.61
C THR A 57 9.99 -10.40 -5.54
N VAL A 58 10.36 -11.45 -4.81
CA VAL A 58 11.46 -11.42 -3.84
C VAL A 58 12.74 -10.88 -4.50
N GLU A 59 13.05 -11.34 -5.72
CA GLU A 59 14.23 -10.96 -6.46
C GLU A 59 14.20 -9.50 -6.91
N VAL A 60 13.04 -9.00 -7.35
CA VAL A 60 12.88 -7.58 -7.74
C VAL A 60 13.02 -6.69 -6.53
N PHE A 61 12.38 -7.02 -5.41
CA PHE A 61 12.51 -6.27 -4.17
C PHE A 61 13.96 -6.20 -3.70
N GLU A 62 14.67 -7.32 -3.64
CA GLU A 62 16.07 -7.35 -3.21
C GLU A 62 16.97 -6.51 -4.13
N LYS A 63 16.80 -6.59 -5.45
CA LYS A 63 17.54 -5.72 -6.40
C LYS A 63 17.23 -4.24 -6.20
N GLN A 64 15.99 -3.88 -5.86
CA GLN A 64 15.62 -2.50 -5.55
C GLN A 64 16.32 -2.01 -4.28
N ILE A 65 16.39 -2.83 -3.23
CA ILE A 65 17.13 -2.51 -2.00
C ILE A 65 18.61 -2.34 -2.28
N GLN A 66 19.23 -3.26 -3.01
CA GLN A 66 20.65 -3.14 -3.41
C GLN A 66 20.92 -1.86 -4.22
N PHE A 67 20.01 -1.55 -5.15
CA PHE A 67 20.09 -0.33 -5.95
C PHE A 67 20.03 0.93 -5.07
N LEU A 68 19.09 0.97 -4.13
CA LEU A 68 18.93 2.10 -3.21
C LEU A 68 20.18 2.29 -2.35
N GLN A 69 20.72 1.23 -1.76
CA GLN A 69 21.94 1.32 -0.95
C GLN A 69 23.15 1.81 -1.76
N LYS A 70 23.25 1.39 -3.02
CA LYS A 70 24.36 1.77 -3.89
C LYS A 70 24.31 3.24 -4.33
N HIS A 71 23.12 3.77 -4.58
CA HIS A 71 22.93 5.07 -5.23
C HIS A 71 22.35 6.17 -4.34
N PHE A 72 21.80 5.79 -3.18
CA PHE A 72 21.13 6.70 -2.25
C PHE A 72 21.47 6.33 -0.81
N ARG A 73 21.31 7.28 0.09
CA ARG A 73 21.43 7.03 1.53
C ARG A 73 20.08 6.52 2.04
N ILE A 74 20.04 5.31 2.60
CA ILE A 74 18.88 4.81 3.35
C ILE A 74 19.12 5.17 4.81
N LEU A 75 18.11 5.74 5.45
CA LEU A 75 18.17 6.21 6.83
C LEU A 75 17.44 5.23 7.76
N PRO A 76 17.89 5.13 9.00
CA PRO A 76 17.14 4.45 10.05
C PRO A 76 15.73 5.02 10.15
N ILE A 77 14.74 4.14 10.27
CA ILE A 77 13.33 4.56 10.28
C ILE A 77 13.00 5.48 11.45
N GLN A 78 13.75 5.40 12.53
CA GLN A 78 13.64 6.25 13.71
C GLN A 78 13.91 7.73 13.40
N GLU A 79 14.65 8.02 12.32
CA GLU A 79 14.87 9.39 11.86
C GLU A 79 13.72 9.94 10.99
N LEU A 80 12.67 9.18 10.74
CA LEU A 80 11.55 9.61 9.89
C LEU A 80 10.93 10.94 10.34
N GLY A 81 10.84 11.17 11.65
CA GLY A 81 10.34 12.42 12.23
C GLY A 81 11.28 13.61 12.11
N ASN A 82 12.55 13.43 11.74
CA ASN A 82 13.52 14.52 11.60
C ASN A 82 13.36 15.22 10.23
N PRO A 83 12.83 16.46 10.16
CA PRO A 83 12.61 17.14 8.89
C PRO A 83 13.90 17.52 8.15
N LYS A 84 15.04 17.52 8.84
CA LYS A 84 16.36 17.82 8.27
C LYS A 84 17.09 16.58 7.76
N ALA A 85 16.53 15.38 7.99
CA ALA A 85 17.16 14.15 7.53
C ALA A 85 17.15 14.07 5.99
N GLU A 86 18.32 13.95 5.38
CA GLU A 86 18.50 13.77 3.94
C GLU A 86 18.80 12.30 3.62
N GLY A 87 17.87 11.63 2.96
CA GLY A 87 17.95 10.22 2.60
C GLY A 87 16.57 9.59 2.39
N PHE A 88 16.56 8.28 2.30
CA PHE A 88 15.33 7.53 1.98
C PHE A 88 14.92 6.64 3.13
N PHE A 89 13.63 6.51 3.32
CA PHE A 89 12.99 5.65 4.31
C PHE A 89 12.18 4.57 3.59
N ILE A 90 12.14 3.38 4.18
CA ILE A 90 11.36 2.25 3.67
C ILE A 90 10.12 2.07 4.55
N THR A 91 8.95 1.97 3.93
CA THR A 91 7.69 1.66 4.59
C THR A 91 7.01 0.47 3.91
N VAL A 92 6.29 -0.33 4.68
CA VAL A 92 5.61 -1.55 4.23
C VAL A 92 4.19 -1.51 4.77
N ASP A 93 3.21 -1.58 3.87
CA ASP A 93 1.81 -1.41 4.22
C ASP A 93 1.08 -2.76 4.37
N ASP A 94 -0.15 -2.71 4.89
CA ASP A 94 -1.15 -3.78 5.01
C ASP A 94 -0.88 -4.82 6.10
N GLY A 95 0.35 -5.04 6.54
CA GLY A 95 0.66 -6.01 7.60
C GLY A 95 0.52 -7.48 7.17
N MET A 96 0.78 -7.79 5.89
CA MET A 96 0.67 -9.14 5.35
C MET A 96 1.74 -10.09 5.91
N ALA A 97 1.44 -11.38 6.01
CA ALA A 97 2.36 -12.40 6.54
C ALA A 97 3.66 -12.51 5.72
N ASN A 98 3.61 -12.26 4.41
CA ASN A 98 4.80 -12.24 3.55
C ASN A 98 5.75 -11.08 3.89
N ASN A 99 5.26 -10.01 4.51
CA ASN A 99 6.11 -8.91 4.98
C ASN A 99 7.08 -9.40 6.07
N TYR A 100 6.62 -10.27 6.96
CA TYR A 100 7.46 -10.88 7.99
C TYR A 100 8.36 -11.99 7.43
N SER A 101 7.79 -12.89 6.63
CA SER A 101 8.47 -14.13 6.23
C SER A 101 9.43 -13.96 5.03
N LEU A 102 9.21 -12.96 4.17
CA LEU A 102 9.97 -12.78 2.93
C LEU A 102 10.63 -11.40 2.85
N LEU A 103 9.89 -10.32 3.14
CA LEU A 103 10.41 -8.96 2.98
C LEU A 103 11.38 -8.56 4.09
N ALA A 104 10.98 -8.74 5.36
CA ALA A 104 11.79 -8.34 6.51
C ALA A 104 13.17 -9.03 6.56
N PRO A 105 13.33 -10.34 6.26
CA PRO A 105 14.65 -10.97 6.20
C PRO A 105 15.60 -10.33 5.18
N ILE A 106 15.07 -9.78 4.08
CA ILE A 106 15.89 -9.03 3.12
C ILE A 106 16.34 -7.70 3.72
N LEU A 107 15.44 -6.97 4.37
CA LEU A 107 15.82 -5.73 5.04
C LEU A 107 16.90 -5.95 6.10
N ASP A 108 16.74 -6.98 6.93
CA ASP A 108 17.74 -7.35 7.95
C ASP A 108 19.10 -7.71 7.34
N LYS A 109 19.09 -8.48 6.25
CA LYS A 109 20.33 -8.83 5.51
C LYS A 109 21.12 -7.60 5.11
N TYR A 110 20.46 -6.48 4.84
CA TYR A 110 21.07 -5.22 4.41
C TYR A 110 21.14 -4.18 5.52
N ASP A 111 20.87 -4.54 6.78
CA ASP A 111 20.88 -3.64 7.95
C ASP A 111 19.97 -2.41 7.76
N ILE A 112 18.75 -2.63 7.24
CA ILE A 112 17.76 -1.60 6.98
C ILE A 112 16.58 -1.76 7.92
N SER A 113 16.33 -0.77 8.77
CA SER A 113 15.07 -0.68 9.50
C SER A 113 13.98 -0.04 8.65
N ALA A 114 12.74 -0.52 8.78
CA ALA A 114 11.58 -0.06 8.05
C ALA A 114 10.37 0.20 8.97
N LEU A 115 9.37 0.91 8.46
CA LEU A 115 8.07 1.09 9.11
C LEU A 115 7.07 0.08 8.56
N PHE A 116 6.48 -0.74 9.41
CA PHE A 116 5.40 -1.66 9.05
C PHE A 116 4.07 -1.10 9.53
N ALA A 117 3.17 -0.81 8.60
CA ALA A 117 1.84 -0.29 8.88
C ALA A 117 0.82 -1.43 8.99
N VAL A 118 0.10 -1.49 10.09
CA VAL A 118 -0.72 -2.64 10.50
C VAL A 118 -2.14 -2.23 10.82
N CYS A 119 -3.12 -3.05 10.41
CA CYS A 119 -4.54 -2.91 10.73
C CYS A 119 -4.93 -3.91 11.84
N PRO A 120 -5.13 -3.50 13.09
CA PRO A 120 -5.39 -4.43 14.19
C PRO A 120 -6.60 -5.35 14.00
N ALA A 121 -7.69 -4.87 13.41
CA ALA A 121 -8.88 -5.71 13.20
C ALA A 121 -8.62 -6.86 12.21
N LEU A 122 -7.74 -6.64 11.22
CA LEU A 122 -7.35 -7.68 10.26
C LEU A 122 -6.41 -8.70 10.92
N VAL A 123 -5.45 -8.25 11.72
CA VAL A 123 -4.57 -9.12 12.52
C VAL A 123 -5.36 -9.99 13.49
N ASN A 124 -6.45 -9.46 14.06
CA ASN A 124 -7.35 -10.17 14.97
C ASN A 124 -8.34 -11.11 14.26
N GLY A 125 -8.34 -11.15 12.93
CA GLY A 125 -9.27 -11.97 12.16
C GLY A 125 -10.72 -11.48 12.16
N GLN A 126 -10.97 -10.20 12.52
CA GLN A 126 -12.33 -9.63 12.48
C GLN A 126 -12.86 -9.56 11.04
N TYR A 127 -11.98 -9.37 10.08
CA TYR A 127 -12.24 -9.48 8.65
C TYR A 127 -11.19 -10.38 8.02
N PRO A 128 -11.59 -11.32 7.13
CA PRO A 128 -10.64 -12.28 6.55
C PRO A 128 -9.63 -11.63 5.61
N HIS A 129 -10.02 -10.53 4.93
CA HIS A 129 -9.18 -9.83 3.97
C HIS A 129 -9.46 -8.32 4.00
N ILE A 130 -8.54 -7.53 3.44
CA ILE A 130 -8.85 -6.15 3.03
C ILE A 130 -10.00 -6.21 2.02
N TRP A 131 -10.97 -5.32 2.13
CA TRP A 131 -12.22 -5.38 1.37
C TRP A 131 -12.03 -5.52 -0.16
N ARG A 132 -10.98 -4.91 -0.72
CA ARG A 132 -10.68 -5.01 -2.16
C ARG A 132 -10.24 -6.41 -2.56
N ASP A 133 -9.39 -7.01 -1.75
CA ASP A 133 -8.92 -8.37 -1.96
C ASP A 133 -10.08 -9.36 -1.75
N HIS A 134 -10.89 -9.12 -0.72
CA HIS A 134 -12.09 -9.92 -0.48
C HIS A 134 -13.06 -9.87 -1.66
N LEU A 135 -13.35 -8.67 -2.18
CA LEU A 135 -14.19 -8.51 -3.37
C LEU A 135 -13.60 -9.26 -4.58
N PHE A 136 -12.29 -9.13 -4.82
CA PHE A 136 -11.64 -9.83 -5.92
C PHE A 136 -11.73 -11.35 -5.77
N LEU A 137 -11.49 -11.88 -4.58
CA LEU A 137 -11.55 -13.30 -4.28
C LEU A 137 -12.98 -13.86 -4.44
N LEU A 138 -13.99 -13.13 -3.96
CA LEU A 138 -15.41 -13.47 -4.18
C LEU A 138 -15.72 -13.59 -5.68
N LEU A 139 -15.38 -12.55 -6.45
CA LEU A 139 -15.63 -12.54 -7.89
C LEU A 139 -14.87 -13.66 -8.61
N ARG A 140 -13.65 -13.98 -8.16
CA ARG A 140 -12.85 -15.09 -8.70
C ARG A 140 -13.49 -16.44 -8.39
N GLN A 141 -13.93 -16.67 -7.16
CA GLN A 141 -14.53 -17.93 -6.74
C GLN A 141 -15.85 -18.20 -7.47
N TYR A 142 -16.66 -17.16 -7.68
CA TYR A 142 -18.01 -17.27 -8.25
C TYR A 142 -18.11 -16.76 -9.70
N GLN A 143 -17.00 -16.65 -10.42
CA GLN A 143 -16.92 -16.05 -11.76
C GLN A 143 -17.79 -16.72 -12.84
N HIS A 144 -18.26 -17.95 -12.60
CA HIS A 144 -19.11 -18.71 -13.54
C HIS A 144 -20.61 -18.57 -13.25
N GLN A 145 -20.97 -17.82 -12.20
CA GLN A 145 -22.35 -17.63 -11.78
C GLN A 145 -22.86 -16.25 -12.19
N PRO A 146 -24.18 -16.07 -12.38
CA PRO A 146 -24.77 -14.75 -12.48
C PRO A 146 -24.50 -13.97 -11.19
N ILE A 147 -24.15 -12.69 -11.33
CA ILE A 147 -23.77 -11.84 -10.18
C ILE A 147 -24.79 -10.72 -10.02
N TRP A 148 -25.43 -10.68 -8.86
CA TRP A 148 -26.22 -9.52 -8.43
C TRP A 148 -25.28 -8.51 -7.72
N LEU A 149 -25.45 -7.23 -8.05
CA LEU A 149 -24.67 -6.13 -7.46
C LEU A 149 -25.62 -4.98 -7.07
N PRO A 150 -25.46 -4.38 -5.88
CA PRO A 150 -26.37 -3.36 -5.34
C PRO A 150 -26.22 -1.97 -5.98
N PHE A 151 -25.52 -1.88 -7.10
CA PHE A 151 -25.29 -0.61 -7.78
C PHE A 151 -26.34 -0.37 -8.88
N ASN A 152 -26.90 0.83 -8.93
CA ASN A 152 -28.04 1.25 -9.78
C ASN A 152 -27.91 0.96 -11.28
N HIS A 153 -26.75 0.56 -11.77
CA HIS A 153 -26.49 0.28 -13.18
C HIS A 153 -26.60 -1.21 -13.55
N TYR A 154 -26.81 -2.09 -12.55
CA TYR A 154 -26.91 -3.53 -12.77
C TYR A 154 -28.31 -4.03 -12.37
N ARG A 155 -29.25 -3.91 -13.32
CA ARG A 155 -30.59 -4.45 -13.15
C ARG A 155 -30.70 -5.93 -13.48
N GLU A 156 -29.68 -6.50 -14.13
CA GLU A 156 -29.62 -7.88 -14.57
C GLU A 156 -28.34 -8.56 -14.07
N PRO A 157 -28.39 -9.89 -13.86
CA PRO A 157 -27.20 -10.66 -13.48
C PRO A 157 -26.10 -10.51 -14.53
N LEU A 158 -24.90 -10.14 -14.09
CA LEU A 158 -23.71 -10.12 -14.93
C LEU A 158 -23.18 -11.54 -15.06
N GLN A 159 -23.00 -12.01 -16.27
CA GLN A 159 -22.18 -13.19 -16.52
C GLN A 159 -20.73 -12.75 -16.69
N VAL A 160 -19.87 -13.15 -15.77
CA VAL A 160 -18.43 -12.86 -15.85
C VAL A 160 -17.77 -13.98 -16.64
N GLY A 161 -17.08 -13.61 -17.71
CA GLY A 161 -16.29 -14.58 -18.50
C GLY A 161 -15.05 -15.07 -17.74
N ILE A 162 -14.56 -16.24 -18.13
CA ILE A 162 -13.49 -17.01 -17.45
C ILE A 162 -12.10 -16.32 -17.47
N ASN A 163 -11.88 -15.24 -18.22
CA ASN A 163 -10.56 -14.65 -18.30
C ASN A 163 -10.32 -13.57 -17.25
N GLY A 164 -9.12 -13.57 -16.67
CA GLY A 164 -8.75 -12.63 -15.61
C GLY A 164 -8.79 -11.17 -16.02
N GLU A 165 -8.72 -10.83 -17.31
CA GLU A 165 -8.87 -9.46 -17.78
C GLU A 165 -10.30 -8.95 -17.51
N THR A 166 -11.30 -9.80 -17.72
CA THR A 166 -12.72 -9.48 -17.44
C THR A 166 -12.93 -9.34 -15.93
N LEU A 167 -12.36 -10.23 -15.12
CA LEU A 167 -12.41 -10.16 -13.67
C LEU A 167 -11.79 -8.86 -13.14
N ASN A 168 -10.60 -8.50 -13.63
CA ASN A 168 -9.94 -7.24 -13.27
C ASN A 168 -10.75 -6.00 -13.70
N LYS A 169 -11.34 -6.01 -14.88
CA LYS A 169 -12.21 -4.92 -15.35
C LYS A 169 -13.43 -4.76 -14.44
N LEU A 170 -14.06 -5.87 -14.06
CA LEU A 170 -15.20 -5.87 -13.16
C LEU A 170 -14.82 -5.35 -11.76
N THR A 171 -13.74 -5.86 -11.16
CA THR A 171 -13.25 -5.40 -9.87
C THR A 171 -12.98 -3.89 -9.87
N ARG A 172 -12.31 -3.37 -10.91
CA ARG A 172 -12.06 -1.93 -11.06
C ARG A 172 -13.35 -1.13 -11.18
N LYS A 173 -14.34 -1.65 -11.93
CA LYS A 173 -15.64 -0.99 -12.09
C LYS A 173 -16.41 -0.93 -10.77
N LEU A 174 -16.40 -2.02 -10.01
CA LEU A 174 -17.03 -2.07 -8.68
C LEU A 174 -16.33 -1.14 -7.69
N LYS A 175 -15.00 -1.14 -7.67
CA LYS A 175 -14.24 -0.17 -6.90
C LYS A 175 -14.65 1.27 -7.25
N LYS A 176 -14.74 1.60 -8.54
CA LYS A 176 -15.19 2.93 -8.99
C LYS A 176 -16.57 3.28 -8.44
N ASN A 177 -17.52 2.34 -8.48
CA ASN A 177 -18.87 2.54 -7.93
C ASN A 177 -18.85 2.79 -6.41
N VAL A 178 -18.01 2.05 -5.65
CA VAL A 178 -17.81 2.27 -4.21
C VAL A 178 -17.36 3.70 -3.94
N TYR A 179 -16.45 4.22 -4.77
CA TYR A 179 -15.94 5.59 -4.66
C TYR A 179 -16.98 6.63 -5.06
N GLU A 180 -17.71 6.42 -6.16
CA GLU A 180 -18.75 7.34 -6.63
C GLU A 180 -19.92 7.46 -5.65
N GLN A 181 -20.24 6.38 -4.93
CA GLN A 181 -21.31 6.34 -3.94
C GLN A 181 -20.83 6.60 -2.50
N GLN A 182 -19.53 6.80 -2.31
CA GLN A 182 -18.89 7.05 -0.99
C GLN A 182 -19.33 6.02 0.07
N VAL A 183 -19.23 4.74 -0.27
CA VAL A 183 -19.71 3.66 0.59
C VAL A 183 -18.88 3.59 1.87
N ALA A 184 -19.48 3.96 3.00
CA ALA A 184 -18.84 3.93 4.32
C ALA A 184 -18.72 2.50 4.87
N ASP A 185 -19.82 1.74 4.90
CA ASP A 185 -19.84 0.35 5.35
C ASP A 185 -19.57 -0.63 4.20
N ILE A 186 -18.30 -0.67 3.78
CA ILE A 186 -17.89 -1.53 2.67
C ILE A 186 -17.92 -3.02 3.02
N TYR A 187 -17.67 -3.38 4.26
CA TYR A 187 -17.75 -4.78 4.68
C TYR A 187 -19.20 -5.27 4.80
N GLY A 188 -20.13 -4.40 5.23
CA GLY A 188 -21.57 -4.66 5.17
C GLY A 188 -22.05 -4.84 3.74
N LEU A 189 -21.58 -4.01 2.80
CA LEU A 189 -21.87 -4.16 1.38
C LEU A 189 -21.39 -5.50 0.82
N LEU A 190 -20.19 -5.97 1.18
CA LEU A 190 -19.70 -7.29 0.75
C LEU A 190 -20.56 -8.43 1.28
N LYS A 191 -20.99 -8.34 2.54
CA LYS A 191 -21.93 -9.31 3.14
C LYS A 191 -23.29 -9.30 2.42
N GLU A 192 -23.81 -8.14 2.07
CA GLU A 192 -25.06 -8.01 1.29
C GLU A 192 -24.90 -8.65 -0.09
N ILE A 193 -23.78 -8.41 -0.78
CA ILE A 193 -23.49 -9.06 -2.08
C ILE A 193 -23.49 -10.58 -1.92
N CYS A 194 -22.83 -11.12 -0.90
CA CYS A 194 -22.82 -12.56 -0.64
C CYS A 194 -24.22 -13.08 -0.37
N GLN A 195 -24.98 -12.43 0.50
CA GLN A 195 -26.34 -12.85 0.84
C GLN A 195 -27.28 -12.88 -0.38
N LYS A 196 -27.23 -11.83 -1.21
CA LYS A 196 -28.10 -11.72 -2.39
C LYS A 196 -27.75 -12.71 -3.50
N ASN A 197 -26.50 -13.16 -3.56
CA ASN A 197 -26.03 -14.14 -4.53
C ASN A 197 -26.00 -15.57 -3.96
N GLU A 198 -26.38 -15.78 -2.70
CA GLU A 198 -26.27 -17.06 -2.00
C GLU A 198 -24.80 -17.57 -1.93
N TRP A 199 -23.85 -16.65 -1.83
CA TRP A 199 -22.43 -16.94 -1.72
C TRP A 199 -21.98 -17.05 -0.27
N SER A 200 -21.00 -17.90 0.01
CA SER A 200 -20.30 -17.86 1.28
C SER A 200 -19.48 -16.58 1.37
N TYR A 201 -19.55 -15.90 2.51
CA TYR A 201 -18.64 -14.81 2.83
C TYR A 201 -17.23 -15.33 3.16
N GLU A 202 -17.15 -16.51 3.78
CA GLU A 202 -15.89 -17.21 4.01
C GLU A 202 -15.38 -17.83 2.71
N LEU A 203 -14.13 -17.57 2.39
CA LEU A 203 -13.49 -18.03 1.17
C LEU A 203 -12.45 -19.10 1.48
N SER A 204 -12.26 -20.04 0.54
CA SER A 204 -11.11 -20.92 0.58
C SER A 204 -9.83 -20.12 0.37
N ASP A 205 -8.87 -20.25 1.28
CA ASP A 205 -7.59 -19.57 1.18
C ASP A 205 -6.61 -20.42 0.35
N ASP A 206 -6.71 -20.30 -0.97
CA ASP A 206 -5.83 -20.98 -1.90
C ASP A 206 -4.44 -20.32 -2.02
N GLU A 207 -4.29 -19.11 -1.48
CA GLU A 207 -3.07 -18.30 -1.56
C GLU A 207 -2.71 -17.66 -0.21
N PRO A 208 -2.51 -18.46 0.86
CA PRO A 208 -2.31 -17.95 2.22
C PRO A 208 -1.12 -16.99 2.33
N LEU A 209 -0.05 -17.24 1.58
CA LEU A 209 1.14 -16.40 1.58
C LEU A 209 0.85 -14.95 1.14
N ARG A 210 -0.13 -14.76 0.26
CA ARG A 210 -0.49 -13.44 -0.26
C ARG A 210 -1.50 -12.70 0.60
N TYR A 211 -2.49 -13.41 1.16
CA TYR A 211 -3.66 -12.78 1.76
C TYR A 211 -3.74 -12.88 3.27
N GLN A 212 -2.91 -13.71 3.91
CA GLN A 212 -2.85 -13.78 5.37
C GLN A 212 -2.12 -12.59 5.96
N PHE A 213 -2.56 -12.16 7.15
CA PHE A 213 -1.92 -11.13 7.94
C PHE A 213 -0.88 -11.70 8.89
N MET A 214 0.08 -10.87 9.29
CA MET A 214 0.95 -11.19 10.42
C MET A 214 0.12 -11.41 11.68
N ASN A 215 0.61 -12.27 12.58
CA ASN A 215 0.10 -12.36 13.94
C ASN A 215 0.87 -11.41 14.87
N TRP A 216 0.35 -11.21 16.09
CA TRP A 216 0.97 -10.30 17.05
C TRP A 216 2.39 -10.67 17.43
N SER A 217 2.73 -11.96 17.54
CA SER A 217 4.10 -12.37 17.85
C SER A 217 5.10 -11.98 16.75
N GLN A 218 4.70 -12.04 15.49
CA GLN A 218 5.51 -11.59 14.35
C GLN A 218 5.69 -10.06 14.34
N ILE A 219 4.62 -9.31 14.63
CA ILE A 219 4.66 -7.85 14.72
C ILE A 219 5.56 -7.38 15.87
N GLN A 220 5.44 -8.01 17.04
CA GLN A 220 6.30 -7.75 18.19
C GLN A 220 7.76 -8.13 17.91
N ASP A 221 8.00 -9.17 17.12
CA ASP A 221 9.34 -9.58 16.72
C ASP A 221 9.97 -8.54 15.78
N LEU A 222 9.25 -8.05 14.77
CA LEU A 222 9.70 -6.95 13.94
C LEU A 222 10.10 -5.73 14.77
N HIS A 223 9.29 -5.38 15.76
CA HIS A 223 9.59 -4.25 16.65
C HIS A 223 10.87 -4.49 17.45
N ARG A 224 11.06 -5.68 18.02
CA ARG A 224 12.28 -6.05 18.77
C ARG A 224 13.54 -6.04 17.89
N ARG A 225 13.39 -6.33 16.60
CA ARG A 225 14.49 -6.28 15.61
C ARG A 225 14.83 -4.86 15.14
N GLY A 226 14.18 -3.83 15.70
CA GLY A 226 14.46 -2.43 15.38
C GLY A 226 13.65 -1.83 14.23
N HIS A 227 12.67 -2.56 13.71
CA HIS A 227 11.67 -1.95 12.82
C HIS A 227 10.65 -1.15 13.64
N SER A 228 10.05 -0.13 13.02
CA SER A 228 8.95 0.62 13.63
C SER A 228 7.60 0.06 13.18
N ILE A 229 6.61 0.12 14.07
CA ILE A 229 5.24 -0.27 13.77
C ILE A 229 4.39 1.00 13.72
N ALA A 230 3.53 1.11 12.71
CA ALA A 230 2.60 2.22 12.52
C ALA A 230 1.16 1.72 12.46
N SER A 231 0.22 2.60 12.75
CA SER A 231 -1.18 2.34 12.46
C SER A 231 -1.44 2.42 10.95
N HIS A 232 -2.26 1.49 10.43
CA HIS A 232 -2.85 1.56 9.10
C HIS A 232 -4.36 1.60 9.18
N THR A 233 -4.89 2.35 10.16
CA THR A 233 -6.27 2.37 10.64
C THR A 233 -6.72 1.05 11.27
N MET A 234 -7.93 0.98 11.78
CA MET A 234 -8.44 -0.23 12.41
C MET A 234 -8.80 -1.31 11.40
N THR A 235 -9.49 -0.93 10.30
CA THR A 235 -10.12 -1.85 9.35
C THR A 235 -9.78 -1.60 7.88
N HIS A 236 -8.87 -0.68 7.58
CA HIS A 236 -8.47 -0.33 6.20
C HIS A 236 -9.60 0.25 5.32
N ARG A 237 -10.58 0.95 5.91
CA ARG A 237 -11.65 1.62 5.15
C ARG A 237 -11.16 2.95 4.55
N VAL A 238 -11.94 3.47 3.58
CA VAL A 238 -11.69 4.79 2.99
C VAL A 238 -12.17 5.88 3.95
N LEU A 239 -11.24 6.53 4.63
CA LEU A 239 -11.56 7.44 5.75
C LEU A 239 -12.49 8.58 5.36
N LYS A 240 -12.29 9.17 4.18
CA LYS A 240 -13.12 10.28 3.69
C LYS A 240 -14.61 9.95 3.56
N PHE A 241 -14.96 8.67 3.40
CA PHE A 241 -16.35 8.24 3.26
C PHE A 241 -17.05 8.01 4.60
N LEU A 242 -16.27 8.03 5.69
CA LEU A 242 -16.75 7.76 7.04
C LEU A 242 -17.25 9.05 7.72
N PRO A 243 -18.29 8.97 8.54
CA PRO A 243 -18.61 10.03 9.47
C PRO A 243 -17.52 10.16 10.56
N ASP A 244 -17.38 11.31 11.17
CA ASP A 244 -16.24 11.60 12.06
C ASP A 244 -16.13 10.63 13.24
N HIS A 245 -17.23 10.16 13.81
CA HIS A 245 -17.17 9.18 14.91
C HIS A 245 -16.58 7.83 14.46
N GLU A 246 -16.77 7.44 13.20
CA GLU A 246 -16.12 6.25 12.65
C GLU A 246 -14.66 6.51 12.27
N LYS A 247 -14.31 7.71 11.79
CA LYS A 247 -12.91 8.10 11.63
C LYS A 247 -12.16 8.07 12.97
N GLN A 248 -12.80 8.53 14.05
CA GLN A 248 -12.25 8.43 15.41
C GLN A 248 -11.99 6.97 15.80
N TYR A 249 -12.93 6.08 15.55
CA TYR A 249 -12.72 4.65 15.78
C TYR A 249 -11.53 4.10 14.98
N GLU A 250 -11.45 4.41 13.69
CA GLU A 250 -10.36 3.96 12.81
C GLU A 250 -8.99 4.45 13.28
N LEU A 251 -8.89 5.67 13.76
CA LEU A 251 -7.61 6.31 14.09
C LEU A 251 -7.23 6.12 15.57
N ILE A 252 -8.16 6.35 16.49
CA ILE A 252 -7.87 6.32 17.92
C ILE A 252 -7.77 4.88 18.42
N GLU A 253 -8.74 4.02 18.08
CA GLU A 253 -8.74 2.66 18.59
C GLU A 253 -7.63 1.81 17.96
N SER A 254 -7.25 2.05 16.68
CA SER A 254 -6.10 1.37 16.09
C SER A 254 -4.79 1.72 16.83
N LYS A 255 -4.58 3.02 17.15
CA LYS A 255 -3.42 3.47 17.93
C LYS A 255 -3.37 2.79 19.30
N LYS A 256 -4.45 2.89 20.08
CA LYS A 256 -4.54 2.27 21.40
C LYS A 256 -4.29 0.76 21.36
N HIS A 257 -4.86 0.08 20.36
CA HIS A 257 -4.69 -1.36 20.22
C HIS A 257 -3.23 -1.74 19.96
N LEU A 258 -2.57 -1.04 19.05
CA LEU A 258 -1.14 -1.24 18.75
C LEU A 258 -0.27 -0.94 19.97
N GLU A 259 -0.50 0.18 20.65
CA GLU A 259 0.24 0.56 21.85
C GLU A 259 0.11 -0.48 22.98
N ASN A 260 -1.09 -1.02 23.18
CA ASN A 260 -1.34 -2.09 24.15
C ASN A 260 -0.59 -3.37 23.78
N GLN A 261 -0.50 -3.73 22.50
CA GLN A 261 0.19 -4.94 22.03
C GLN A 261 1.71 -4.80 22.05
N LEU A 262 2.22 -3.59 21.84
CA LEU A 262 3.67 -3.34 21.72
C LEU A 262 4.30 -2.84 23.02
N GLY A 263 3.50 -2.29 23.95
CA GLY A 263 4.01 -1.68 25.18
C GLY A 263 4.80 -0.37 24.96
N THR A 264 4.62 0.28 23.79
CA THR A 264 5.28 1.53 23.43
C THR A 264 4.35 2.43 22.60
N SER A 265 4.67 3.73 22.47
CA SER A 265 3.89 4.66 21.67
C SER A 265 3.93 4.32 20.18
N VAL A 266 2.82 4.58 19.48
CA VAL A 266 2.67 4.46 18.04
C VAL A 266 2.37 5.84 17.46
N ASP A 267 3.39 6.56 17.07
CA ASP A 267 3.30 7.98 16.73
C ASP A 267 3.03 8.24 15.23
N THR A 268 2.97 7.18 14.43
CA THR A 268 2.79 7.28 12.98
C THR A 268 1.50 6.63 12.52
N ILE A 269 0.73 7.37 11.68
CA ILE A 269 -0.38 6.85 10.88
C ILE A 269 0.03 6.77 9.41
N VAL A 270 -0.23 5.64 8.79
CA VAL A 270 -0.16 5.46 7.35
C VAL A 270 -1.59 5.36 6.85
N TYR A 271 -2.02 6.37 6.09
CA TYR A 271 -3.42 6.40 5.64
C TYR A 271 -3.65 5.39 4.51
N PRO A 272 -4.66 4.51 4.61
CA PRO A 272 -5.03 3.59 3.54
C PRO A 272 -5.28 4.33 2.22
N TYR A 273 -4.78 3.79 1.11
CA TYR A 273 -4.78 4.40 -0.23
C TYR A 273 -4.00 5.72 -0.30
N GLY A 274 -4.18 6.61 0.64
CA GLY A 274 -3.33 7.75 0.96
C GLY A 274 -3.40 8.93 0.00
N SER A 275 -4.40 9.05 -0.89
CA SER A 275 -4.56 10.24 -1.75
C SER A 275 -5.65 11.18 -1.21
N LEU A 276 -5.76 12.37 -1.82
CA LEU A 276 -6.82 13.34 -1.48
C LEU A 276 -8.23 12.87 -1.86
N ALA A 277 -8.35 11.77 -2.60
CA ALA A 277 -9.63 11.12 -2.85
C ALA A 277 -10.13 10.32 -1.62
N GLU A 278 -9.21 9.88 -0.76
CA GLU A 278 -9.49 9.00 0.38
C GLU A 278 -9.33 9.68 1.74
N ILE A 279 -8.73 10.88 1.78
CA ILE A 279 -8.42 11.63 3.00
C ILE A 279 -8.93 13.05 2.87
N ASP A 280 -9.51 13.59 3.94
CA ASP A 280 -9.98 14.97 4.04
C ASP A 280 -9.36 15.69 5.26
N GLU A 281 -9.67 16.96 5.42
CA GLU A 281 -9.17 17.79 6.51
C GLU A 281 -9.62 17.27 7.89
N SER A 282 -10.86 16.73 7.99
CA SER A 282 -11.34 16.17 9.26
C SER A 282 -10.55 14.93 9.66
N THR A 283 -10.14 14.09 8.68
CA THR A 283 -9.27 12.93 8.93
C THR A 283 -7.94 13.37 9.54
N ILE A 284 -7.31 14.43 9.00
CA ILE A 284 -6.03 14.93 9.51
C ILE A 284 -6.20 15.54 10.90
N ALA A 285 -7.29 16.28 11.14
CA ALA A 285 -7.59 16.85 12.45
C ALA A 285 -7.78 15.76 13.51
N ILE A 286 -8.55 14.72 13.21
CA ILE A 286 -8.75 13.58 14.12
C ILE A 286 -7.44 12.81 14.36
N ALA A 287 -6.59 12.65 13.36
CA ALA A 287 -5.28 12.05 13.54
C ALA A 287 -4.39 12.88 14.51
N GLN A 288 -4.45 14.19 14.42
CA GLN A 288 -3.77 15.09 15.34
C GLN A 288 -4.34 14.97 16.76
N GLU A 289 -5.66 14.95 16.92
CA GLU A 289 -6.34 14.76 18.21
C GLU A 289 -6.02 13.40 18.84
N ALA A 290 -5.87 12.35 18.01
CA ALA A 290 -5.42 11.03 18.45
C ALA A 290 -3.96 11.00 18.92
N GLY A 291 -3.20 12.09 18.72
CA GLY A 291 -1.81 12.22 19.15
C GLY A 291 -0.79 11.58 18.19
N TYR A 292 -1.15 11.37 16.91
CA TYR A 292 -0.16 11.01 15.91
C TYR A 292 0.76 12.21 15.61
N GLN A 293 2.05 11.94 15.49
CA GLN A 293 3.07 12.93 15.16
C GLN A 293 3.39 12.96 13.66
N LEU A 294 3.23 11.83 13.00
CA LEU A 294 3.51 11.63 11.59
C LEU A 294 2.30 11.00 10.88
N GLY A 295 1.98 11.52 9.70
CA GLY A 295 0.99 10.95 8.80
C GLY A 295 1.58 10.74 7.40
N LEU A 296 1.47 9.54 6.86
CA LEU A 296 2.06 9.19 5.57
C LEU A 296 0.97 9.04 4.51
N MET A 297 1.09 9.82 3.44
CA MET A 297 0.16 9.87 2.32
C MET A 297 0.82 9.34 1.04
N ASN A 298 0.04 8.72 0.17
CA ASN A 298 0.52 8.23 -1.12
C ASN A 298 0.31 9.30 -2.22
N ILE A 299 1.04 10.40 -2.10
CA ILE A 299 0.95 11.55 -3.01
C ILE A 299 2.28 11.68 -3.75
N GLN A 300 2.21 11.63 -5.08
CA GLN A 300 3.39 11.88 -5.91
C GLN A 300 3.62 13.40 -6.07
N THR A 301 4.58 13.92 -5.33
CA THR A 301 4.95 15.34 -5.39
C THR A 301 6.47 15.52 -5.36
N HIS A 302 6.94 16.66 -5.89
CA HIS A 302 8.32 17.13 -5.73
C HIS A 302 8.50 17.99 -4.48
N SER A 303 7.42 18.55 -3.95
CA SER A 303 7.49 19.41 -2.77
C SER A 303 7.96 18.62 -1.56
N LEU A 304 8.92 19.15 -0.83
CA LEU A 304 9.39 18.63 0.44
C LEU A 304 8.69 19.31 1.63
N SER A 305 7.95 20.41 1.37
CA SER A 305 7.22 21.15 2.40
C SER A 305 5.79 20.60 2.51
N HIS A 306 5.61 19.65 3.40
CA HIS A 306 4.32 19.08 3.74
C HIS A 306 4.13 19.08 5.26
N PRO A 307 2.89 19.23 5.76
CA PRO A 307 2.60 19.03 7.17
C PRO A 307 3.06 17.65 7.62
N MET A 308 3.51 17.52 8.87
CA MET A 308 4.02 16.25 9.41
C MET A 308 2.97 15.14 9.38
N LEU A 309 1.68 15.48 9.45
CA LEU A 309 0.55 14.55 9.31
C LEU A 309 0.12 14.29 7.85
N ALA A 310 0.89 14.76 6.86
CA ALA A 310 0.61 14.59 5.44
C ALA A 310 1.88 14.42 4.60
N LEU A 311 2.86 13.67 5.09
CA LEU A 311 4.14 13.44 4.40
C LEU A 311 3.94 12.56 3.17
N PRO A 312 4.43 12.98 2.00
CA PRO A 312 4.26 12.26 0.75
C PRO A 312 5.16 11.02 0.66
N ARG A 313 4.61 9.94 0.15
CA ARG A 313 5.32 8.70 -0.20
C ARG A 313 5.15 8.40 -1.69
N PHE A 314 5.99 7.53 -2.19
CA PHE A 314 5.86 6.96 -3.52
C PHE A 314 6.24 5.48 -3.52
N ALA A 315 5.61 4.70 -4.39
CA ALA A 315 5.92 3.29 -4.58
C ALA A 315 6.90 3.10 -5.74
N PHE A 316 7.78 2.10 -5.62
CA PHE A 316 8.43 1.55 -6.78
C PHE A 316 7.48 0.56 -7.47
N PRO A 317 7.32 0.67 -8.80
CA PRO A 317 6.67 -0.39 -9.56
C PRO A 317 7.52 -1.68 -9.54
N PRO A 318 6.95 -2.83 -9.93
CA PRO A 318 7.68 -4.11 -9.95
C PRO A 318 8.69 -4.17 -11.10
N ILE A 319 9.69 -3.30 -11.04
CA ILE A 319 10.79 -3.19 -12.01
C ILE A 319 12.14 -3.17 -11.28
N ASP A 320 13.17 -3.67 -11.93
CA ASP A 320 14.55 -3.71 -11.42
C ASP A 320 15.56 -2.94 -12.32
N THR A 321 15.06 -2.24 -13.33
CA THR A 321 15.90 -1.51 -14.29
C THR A 321 16.53 -0.27 -13.64
N PRO A 322 17.85 -0.17 -13.53
CA PRO A 322 18.52 0.92 -12.79
C PRO A 322 18.14 2.33 -13.26
N ALA A 323 17.96 2.55 -14.56
CA ALA A 323 17.56 3.85 -15.11
C ALA A 323 16.19 4.29 -14.60
N HIS A 324 15.22 3.38 -14.53
CA HIS A 324 13.88 3.69 -14.02
C HIS A 324 13.89 3.91 -12.52
N LEU A 325 14.58 3.06 -11.75
CA LEU A 325 14.71 3.21 -10.31
C LEU A 325 15.37 4.54 -9.95
N HIS A 326 16.44 4.90 -10.68
CA HIS A 326 17.12 6.18 -10.49
C HIS A 326 16.20 7.37 -10.80
N ALA A 327 15.46 7.30 -11.91
CA ALA A 327 14.56 8.37 -12.32
C ALA A 327 13.40 8.59 -11.33
N ILE A 328 12.87 7.50 -10.75
CA ILE A 328 11.81 7.58 -9.73
C ILE A 328 12.37 8.12 -8.42
N ALA A 329 13.45 7.55 -7.90
CA ALA A 329 14.03 7.93 -6.63
C ALA A 329 14.55 9.39 -6.64
N SER A 330 15.28 9.78 -7.67
CA SER A 330 15.79 11.16 -7.80
C SER A 330 14.71 12.21 -8.11
N GLY A 331 13.52 11.77 -8.53
CA GLY A 331 12.48 12.66 -9.03
C GLY A 331 12.64 13.08 -10.49
N TYR A 332 13.66 12.58 -11.19
CA TYR A 332 13.93 12.90 -12.61
C TYR A 332 12.76 12.53 -13.55
N LYS A 333 12.02 11.47 -13.22
CA LYS A 333 10.83 11.03 -13.95
C LYS A 333 9.78 12.14 -14.13
N PHE A 334 9.71 13.11 -13.23
CA PHE A 334 8.69 14.16 -13.29
C PHE A 334 8.95 15.22 -14.35
N LEU A 335 10.16 15.26 -14.93
CA LEU A 335 10.46 16.14 -16.06
C LEU A 335 9.78 15.70 -17.37
N PHE A 336 9.19 14.49 -17.39
CA PHE A 336 8.58 13.86 -18.59
C PHE A 336 7.10 13.52 -18.40
N ARG A 337 6.39 14.31 -17.66
CA ARG A 337 4.91 14.23 -17.53
C ARG A 337 4.20 15.02 -18.59
#